data_1cd27367e41b206bd75007e8fa284dae
#
_entry.id   1cd27367e41b206bd75007e8fa284dae
#
_cell.length_a   1.000
_cell.length_b   1.000
_cell.length_c   1.000
_cell.angle_alpha   90.00
_cell.angle_beta   90.00
_cell.angle_gamma   90.00
#
_symmetry.space_group_name_H-M   'P 1'
#
loop_
_entity.id
_entity.type
_entity.pdbx_description
1 polymer ?
#
loop_
_entity_poly.entity_id
_entity_poly.type
_entity_poly.pdbx_seq_one_letter_code
_entity_poly.pdbx_strand_id
1 'polypeptide(L)'
;MKRETDPFYLQQQGEETVLKSPLRAAIYSALVPGAGEFYTESYYRAGGFFLAEVALWAVYLINDSKGNDQTALFQRYADDHWSVVRYAEWIERYAAQLNPDVTGCSGLVTGPPHLPPWERVDWARLNACEEQIGRKSGNGFTHRLPRRPEQQYYELIGKYPQYAGGWDDGTNITPSDVTSSNVSPRFREYAAMRGKANDYYNVASTMASIIVLNHMLSALDAAWSASQYNSKFSFESHLRPVLRSPGFVEFVPTAVVRYTLN
;
A
#
# COMPACT_ATOMS: atom_id res chain seq x y z
N MET A 1 -15.39 -47.83 -62.78
CA MET A 1 -14.21 -47.60 -61.99
C MET A 1 -14.63 -46.78 -60.78
N LYS A 2 -15.09 -47.47 -59.69
CA LYS A 2 -15.49 -46.83 -58.44
C LYS A 2 -14.24 -46.58 -57.62
N ARG A 3 -13.93 -45.33 -57.35
CA ARG A 3 -12.95 -44.97 -56.30
C ARG A 3 -13.62 -45.29 -54.96
N GLU A 4 -13.19 -46.35 -54.31
CA GLU A 4 -13.46 -46.58 -52.89
C GLU A 4 -12.76 -45.42 -52.16
N THR A 5 -13.55 -44.59 -51.51
CA THR A 5 -13.09 -43.62 -50.56
C THR A 5 -12.66 -44.38 -49.31
N ASP A 6 -11.33 -44.52 -49.16
CA ASP A 6 -10.70 -45.18 -48.02
C ASP A 6 -11.10 -44.43 -46.74
N PRO A 7 -11.81 -45.08 -45.79
CA PRO A 7 -12.24 -44.44 -44.54
C PRO A 7 -11.08 -43.91 -43.66
N PHE A 8 -9.86 -44.31 -43.99
CA PHE A 8 -8.67 -43.91 -43.22
C PHE A 8 -8.26 -42.46 -43.46
N TYR A 9 -8.69 -41.80 -44.54
CA TYR A 9 -8.35 -40.41 -44.84
C TYR A 9 -9.20 -39.38 -44.13
N LEU A 10 -10.31 -39.75 -43.51
CA LEU A 10 -11.24 -38.81 -42.83
C LEU A 10 -10.98 -38.67 -41.32
N GLN A 11 -10.04 -39.42 -40.77
CA GLN A 11 -9.73 -39.40 -39.32
C GLN A 11 -8.49 -38.61 -38.96
N GLN A 12 -7.93 -37.77 -39.86
CA GLN A 12 -6.72 -36.97 -39.67
C GLN A 12 -6.97 -35.46 -39.48
N GLN A 13 -8.14 -35.07 -39.01
CA GLN A 13 -8.27 -33.78 -38.32
C GLN A 13 -8.05 -34.03 -36.82
N GLY A 14 -6.83 -34.41 -36.44
CA GLY A 14 -6.41 -34.34 -35.06
C GLY A 14 -6.44 -32.89 -34.65
N GLU A 15 -7.25 -32.54 -33.65
CA GLU A 15 -7.10 -31.26 -32.94
C GLU A 15 -5.64 -31.08 -32.59
N GLU A 16 -5.00 -30.06 -33.16
CA GLU A 16 -3.65 -29.65 -32.72
C GLU A 16 -3.76 -29.31 -31.22
N THR A 17 -3.31 -30.19 -30.36
CA THR A 17 -3.24 -29.95 -28.95
C THR A 17 -2.24 -28.84 -28.70
N VAL A 18 -2.74 -27.63 -28.57
CA VAL A 18 -1.92 -26.44 -28.37
C VAL A 18 -1.33 -26.49 -26.96
N LEU A 19 -0.03 -26.73 -26.86
CA LEU A 19 0.71 -26.65 -25.59
C LEU A 19 0.55 -25.27 -24.96
N LYS A 20 0.34 -25.22 -23.67
CA LYS A 20 0.24 -23.97 -22.91
C LYS A 20 1.63 -23.48 -22.52
N SER A 21 1.94 -22.23 -22.84
CA SER A 21 3.24 -21.64 -22.49
C SER A 21 3.30 -21.27 -21.00
N PRO A 22 4.23 -21.83 -20.21
CA PRO A 22 4.40 -21.45 -18.81
C PRO A 22 4.70 -19.95 -18.61
N LEU A 23 5.48 -19.36 -19.52
CA LEU A 23 5.78 -17.93 -19.46
C LEU A 23 4.53 -17.06 -19.69
N ARG A 24 3.70 -17.42 -20.68
CA ARG A 24 2.44 -16.68 -20.91
C ARG A 24 1.49 -16.82 -19.74
N ALA A 25 1.36 -18.01 -19.17
CA ALA A 25 0.55 -18.25 -17.98
C ALA A 25 1.02 -17.37 -16.81
N ALA A 26 2.33 -17.35 -16.53
CA ALA A 26 2.91 -16.51 -15.49
C ALA A 26 2.64 -15.01 -15.72
N ILE A 27 2.82 -14.51 -16.95
CA ILE A 27 2.58 -13.10 -17.28
C ILE A 27 1.09 -12.75 -17.06
N TYR A 28 0.17 -13.60 -17.48
CA TYR A 28 -1.25 -13.35 -17.30
C TYR A 28 -1.62 -13.23 -15.81
N SER A 29 -1.12 -14.13 -14.98
CA SER A 29 -1.37 -14.09 -13.53
C SER A 29 -0.58 -13.00 -12.80
N ALA A 30 0.58 -12.59 -13.32
CA ALA A 30 1.30 -11.43 -12.80
C ALA A 30 0.53 -10.12 -13.04
N LEU A 31 -0.26 -10.03 -14.10
CA LEU A 31 -1.12 -8.88 -14.41
C LEU A 31 -2.48 -8.97 -13.70
N VAL A 32 -3.10 -10.14 -13.72
CA VAL A 32 -4.40 -10.41 -13.11
C VAL A 32 -4.36 -11.78 -12.44
N PRO A 33 -4.29 -11.85 -11.09
CA PRO A 33 -4.26 -13.12 -10.38
C PRO A 33 -5.41 -14.04 -10.77
N GLY A 34 -5.08 -15.29 -11.11
CA GLY A 34 -6.03 -16.26 -11.64
C GLY A 34 -6.11 -16.36 -13.17
N ALA A 35 -5.65 -15.34 -13.92
CA ALA A 35 -5.79 -15.34 -15.39
C ALA A 35 -4.91 -16.41 -16.08
N GLY A 36 -3.73 -16.68 -15.56
CA GLY A 36 -2.85 -17.73 -16.06
C GLY A 36 -3.36 -19.13 -15.73
N GLU A 37 -3.92 -19.32 -14.55
CA GLU A 37 -4.60 -20.55 -14.14
C GLU A 37 -5.84 -20.79 -15.00
N PHE A 38 -6.58 -19.73 -15.31
CA PHE A 38 -7.71 -19.81 -16.26
C PHE A 38 -7.22 -20.22 -17.66
N TYR A 39 -6.15 -19.61 -18.14
CA TYR A 39 -5.52 -19.98 -19.42
C TYR A 39 -5.12 -21.46 -19.47
N THR A 40 -4.69 -22.04 -18.34
CA THR A 40 -4.28 -23.45 -18.21
C THR A 40 -5.41 -24.39 -17.79
N GLU A 41 -6.66 -23.89 -17.84
CA GLU A 41 -7.88 -24.66 -17.50
C GLU A 41 -7.94 -25.13 -16.03
N SER A 42 -7.15 -24.47 -15.15
CA SER A 42 -7.13 -24.73 -13.70
C SER A 42 -8.16 -23.85 -12.99
N TYR A 43 -9.43 -23.95 -13.32
CA TYR A 43 -10.50 -23.01 -12.96
C TYR A 43 -10.70 -22.80 -11.45
N TYR A 44 -10.56 -23.84 -10.62
CA TYR A 44 -10.66 -23.69 -9.16
C TYR A 44 -9.56 -22.82 -8.57
N ARG A 45 -8.34 -22.97 -9.07
CA ARG A 45 -7.19 -22.13 -8.66
C ARG A 45 -7.36 -20.72 -9.19
N ALA A 46 -7.77 -20.56 -10.44
CA ALA A 46 -8.10 -19.27 -11.04
C ALA A 46 -9.13 -18.50 -10.19
N GLY A 47 -10.23 -19.16 -9.82
CA GLY A 47 -11.25 -18.59 -8.94
C GLY A 47 -10.72 -18.23 -7.56
N GLY A 48 -9.86 -19.07 -6.97
CA GLY A 48 -9.24 -18.82 -5.66
C GLY A 48 -8.39 -17.56 -5.65
N PHE A 49 -7.44 -17.42 -6.58
CA PHE A 49 -6.57 -16.24 -6.68
C PHE A 49 -7.35 -14.97 -7.02
N PHE A 50 -8.31 -15.05 -7.94
CA PHE A 50 -9.14 -13.90 -8.32
C PHE A 50 -10.04 -13.42 -7.17
N LEU A 51 -10.70 -14.32 -6.44
CA LEU A 51 -11.52 -13.94 -5.29
C LEU A 51 -10.69 -13.38 -4.15
N ALA A 52 -9.48 -13.93 -3.90
CA ALA A 52 -8.54 -13.36 -2.94
C ALA A 52 -8.17 -11.91 -3.34
N GLU A 53 -7.86 -11.67 -4.61
CA GLU A 53 -7.55 -10.34 -5.13
C GLU A 53 -8.67 -9.34 -4.88
N VAL A 54 -9.91 -9.69 -5.23
CA VAL A 54 -11.10 -8.85 -5.01
C VAL A 54 -11.28 -8.54 -3.53
N ALA A 55 -11.14 -9.54 -2.65
CA ALA A 55 -11.28 -9.35 -1.21
C ALA A 55 -10.19 -8.43 -0.64
N LEU A 56 -8.94 -8.60 -1.07
CA LEU A 56 -7.81 -7.76 -0.64
C LEU A 56 -8.00 -6.30 -1.06
N TRP A 57 -8.40 -6.06 -2.30
CA TRP A 57 -8.73 -4.70 -2.78
C TRP A 57 -9.90 -4.08 -2.01
N ALA A 58 -10.94 -4.85 -1.71
CA ALA A 58 -12.07 -4.35 -0.93
C ALA A 58 -11.62 -3.90 0.48
N VAL A 59 -10.81 -4.72 1.18
CA VAL A 59 -10.29 -4.37 2.50
C VAL A 59 -9.36 -3.16 2.43
N TYR A 60 -8.48 -3.09 1.42
CA TYR A 60 -7.60 -1.94 1.16
C TYR A 60 -8.41 -0.65 1.04
N LEU A 61 -9.35 -0.58 0.08
CA LEU A 61 -10.12 0.63 -0.23
C LEU A 61 -10.98 1.09 0.94
N ILE A 62 -11.60 0.15 1.67
CA ILE A 62 -12.41 0.47 2.85
C ILE A 62 -11.54 1.12 3.95
N ASN A 63 -10.35 0.57 4.20
CA ASN A 63 -9.50 1.09 5.26
C ASN A 63 -8.81 2.40 4.83
N ASP A 64 -8.40 2.54 3.60
CA ASP A 64 -7.87 3.80 3.05
C ASP A 64 -8.90 4.93 3.18
N SER A 65 -10.15 4.69 2.77
CA SER A 65 -11.24 5.65 2.93
C SER A 65 -11.50 6.02 4.40
N LYS A 66 -11.54 5.02 5.31
CA LYS A 66 -11.68 5.29 6.76
C LYS A 66 -10.50 6.08 7.33
N GLY A 67 -9.28 5.84 6.84
CA GLY A 67 -8.09 6.60 7.18
C GLY A 67 -8.23 8.08 6.77
N ASN A 68 -8.69 8.33 5.55
CA ASN A 68 -8.93 9.66 5.02
C ASN A 68 -10.03 10.41 5.81
N ASP A 69 -11.14 9.75 6.11
CA ASP A 69 -12.24 10.32 6.92
C ASP A 69 -11.76 10.67 8.34
N GLN A 70 -11.02 9.77 8.97
CA GLN A 70 -10.47 9.99 10.30
C GLN A 70 -9.41 11.11 10.31
N THR A 71 -8.63 11.23 9.21
CA THR A 71 -7.68 12.34 9.02
C THR A 71 -8.41 13.67 8.94
N ALA A 72 -9.48 13.77 8.16
CA ALA A 72 -10.29 14.98 8.09
C ALA A 72 -10.93 15.34 9.45
N LEU A 73 -11.30 14.34 10.25
CA LEU A 73 -11.85 14.54 11.59
C LEU A 73 -10.81 15.12 12.55
N PHE A 74 -9.61 14.53 12.64
CA PHE A 74 -8.61 15.04 13.58
C PHE A 74 -8.04 16.40 13.15
N GLN A 75 -7.94 16.69 11.85
CA GLN A 75 -7.51 18.00 11.37
C GLN A 75 -8.51 19.08 11.76
N ARG A 76 -9.81 18.84 11.60
CA ARG A 76 -10.86 19.77 12.06
C ARG A 76 -10.82 19.97 13.57
N TYR A 77 -10.67 18.88 14.33
CA TYR A 77 -10.52 18.96 15.79
C TYR A 77 -9.30 19.81 16.19
N ALA A 78 -8.17 19.67 15.48
CA ALA A 78 -7.01 20.51 15.72
C ALA A 78 -7.28 21.98 15.38
N ASP A 79 -7.90 22.26 14.25
CA ASP A 79 -8.22 23.64 13.85
C ASP A 79 -9.17 24.33 14.84
N ASP A 80 -10.09 23.58 15.47
CA ASP A 80 -11.03 24.10 16.47
C ASP A 80 -10.38 24.31 17.85
N HIS A 81 -9.43 23.47 18.24
CA HIS A 81 -8.94 23.39 19.63
C HIS A 81 -7.47 23.75 19.82
N TRP A 82 -6.63 23.70 18.77
CA TRP A 82 -5.23 24.07 18.83
C TRP A 82 -4.97 25.39 18.08
N SER A 83 -4.10 26.24 18.62
CA SER A 83 -3.80 27.52 18.01
C SER A 83 -2.31 27.81 18.08
N VAL A 84 -1.70 28.14 16.92
CA VAL A 84 -0.32 28.60 16.86
C VAL A 84 -0.11 29.93 17.60
N VAL A 85 -1.16 30.75 17.72
CA VAL A 85 -1.10 31.99 18.53
C VAL A 85 -0.94 31.66 20.00
N ARG A 86 -1.77 30.77 20.57
CA ARG A 86 -1.61 30.31 21.96
C ARG A 86 -0.24 29.66 22.19
N TYR A 87 0.22 28.88 21.26
CA TYR A 87 1.56 28.28 21.30
C TYR A 87 2.66 29.33 21.28
N ALA A 88 2.59 30.33 20.41
CA ALA A 88 3.56 31.44 20.35
C ALA A 88 3.58 32.25 21.67
N GLU A 89 2.40 32.57 22.23
CA GLU A 89 2.28 33.24 23.53
C GLU A 89 2.86 32.38 24.68
N TRP A 90 2.70 31.07 24.60
CA TRP A 90 3.32 30.11 25.53
C TRP A 90 4.85 30.15 25.40
N ILE A 91 5.39 30.13 24.20
CA ILE A 91 6.83 30.29 23.92
C ILE A 91 7.34 31.62 24.49
N GLU A 92 6.67 32.74 24.20
CA GLU A 92 7.06 34.05 24.74
C GLU A 92 7.19 34.05 26.27
N ARG A 93 6.26 33.38 26.94
CA ARG A 93 6.21 33.28 28.40
C ARG A 93 7.32 32.42 29.00
N TYR A 94 7.69 31.35 28.35
CA TYR A 94 8.54 30.31 28.95
C TYR A 94 9.90 30.09 28.28
N ALA A 95 10.19 30.77 27.16
CA ALA A 95 11.45 30.56 26.42
C ALA A 95 12.69 30.72 27.29
N ALA A 96 12.76 31.78 28.11
CA ALA A 96 13.87 32.02 29.00
C ALA A 96 14.03 30.97 30.12
N GLN A 97 12.93 30.31 30.54
CA GLN A 97 13.03 29.20 31.51
C GLN A 97 13.50 27.91 30.82
N LEU A 98 13.11 27.70 29.59
CA LEU A 98 13.51 26.53 28.78
C LEU A 98 15.01 26.63 28.40
N ASN A 99 15.44 27.80 27.97
CA ASN A 99 16.83 28.10 27.69
C ASN A 99 17.11 29.58 27.99
N PRO A 100 17.91 29.91 29.02
CA PRO A 100 18.23 31.29 29.38
C PRO A 100 18.98 32.09 28.32
N ASP A 101 19.63 31.42 27.37
CA ASP A 101 20.42 32.05 26.31
C ASP A 101 19.60 32.46 25.08
N VAL A 102 18.26 32.26 25.08
CA VAL A 102 17.43 32.65 23.96
C VAL A 102 17.28 34.15 23.84
N THR A 103 17.22 34.62 22.61
CA THR A 103 16.97 36.02 22.27
C THR A 103 15.89 36.17 21.21
N GLY A 104 15.15 37.27 21.24
CA GLY A 104 14.17 37.58 20.22
C GLY A 104 12.88 36.75 20.22
N CYS A 105 12.58 36.07 21.36
CA CYS A 105 11.38 35.26 21.55
C CYS A 105 10.19 36.08 22.12
N SER A 106 10.06 37.35 21.74
CA SER A 106 8.94 38.22 22.11
C SER A 106 8.32 38.86 20.87
N GLY A 107 7.03 39.18 20.88
CA GLY A 107 6.31 39.76 19.74
C GLY A 107 6.25 38.78 18.56
N LEU A 108 6.01 37.51 18.83
CA LEU A 108 5.84 36.46 17.82
C LEU A 108 4.45 36.54 17.14
N VAL A 109 3.48 37.08 17.85
CA VAL A 109 2.12 37.36 17.34
C VAL A 109 2.08 38.75 16.76
N THR A 110 1.97 38.88 15.44
CA THR A 110 2.07 40.13 14.71
C THR A 110 0.80 40.52 13.95
N GLY A 111 -0.05 39.56 13.60
CA GLY A 111 -1.29 39.78 12.86
C GLY A 111 -2.48 40.20 13.71
N PRO A 112 -3.44 40.96 13.14
CA PRO A 112 -4.63 41.40 13.86
C PRO A 112 -5.57 40.24 14.22
N PRO A 113 -6.37 40.38 15.31
CA PRO A 113 -7.19 39.29 15.86
C PRO A 113 -8.25 38.69 14.93
N HIS A 114 -8.68 39.41 13.89
CA HIS A 114 -9.68 38.94 12.93
C HIS A 114 -9.13 37.95 11.89
N LEU A 115 -7.80 37.83 11.77
CA LEU A 115 -7.18 36.85 10.88
C LEU A 115 -7.13 35.46 11.53
N PRO A 116 -7.09 34.39 10.70
CA PRO A 116 -6.86 33.04 11.19
C PRO A 116 -5.56 32.93 11.99
N PRO A 117 -5.47 32.08 13.01
CA PRO A 117 -4.28 31.99 13.89
C PRO A 117 -2.95 31.83 13.14
N TRP A 118 -2.93 31.06 12.05
CA TRP A 118 -1.72 30.78 11.26
C TRP A 118 -1.26 31.96 10.38
N GLU A 119 -2.08 33.02 10.22
CA GLU A 119 -1.72 34.27 9.55
C GLU A 119 -1.27 35.37 10.54
N ARG A 120 -1.37 35.09 11.84
CA ARG A 120 -1.09 36.03 12.91
C ARG A 120 0.28 35.89 13.55
N VAL A 121 1.06 34.89 13.15
CA VAL A 121 2.35 34.57 13.77
C VAL A 121 3.49 34.81 12.76
N ASP A 122 4.58 35.42 13.26
CA ASP A 122 5.85 35.45 12.52
C ASP A 122 6.52 34.06 12.59
N TRP A 123 6.29 33.26 11.58
CA TRP A 123 6.79 31.89 11.49
C TRP A 123 8.32 31.79 11.52
N ALA A 124 9.02 32.76 10.91
CA ALA A 124 10.47 32.75 10.86
C ALA A 124 11.06 32.97 12.27
N ARG A 125 10.49 33.89 13.02
CA ARG A 125 10.90 34.18 14.40
C ARG A 125 10.48 33.05 15.35
N LEU A 126 9.27 32.51 15.21
CA LEU A 126 8.80 31.37 16.01
C LEU A 126 9.75 30.18 15.84
N ASN A 127 10.05 29.78 14.60
CA ASN A 127 10.95 28.65 14.34
C ASN A 127 12.39 28.92 14.79
N ALA A 128 12.88 30.16 14.68
CA ALA A 128 14.19 30.54 15.23
C ALA A 128 14.22 30.43 16.75
N CYS A 129 13.12 30.76 17.41
CA CYS A 129 12.95 30.60 18.86
C CYS A 129 12.97 29.13 19.29
N GLU A 130 12.16 28.30 18.61
CA GLU A 130 12.13 26.83 18.84
C GLU A 130 13.53 26.22 18.68
N GLU A 131 14.27 26.63 17.66
CA GLU A 131 15.64 26.19 17.43
C GLU A 131 16.56 26.60 18.57
N GLN A 132 16.51 27.86 19.02
CA GLN A 132 17.33 28.35 20.13
C GLN A 132 17.00 27.61 21.44
N ILE A 133 15.70 27.39 21.73
CA ILE A 133 15.25 26.60 22.88
C ILE A 133 15.85 25.18 22.79
N GLY A 134 15.71 24.52 21.63
CA GLY A 134 16.16 23.16 21.40
C GLY A 134 17.68 22.94 21.50
N ARG A 135 18.51 24.02 21.45
CA ARG A 135 19.97 23.92 21.65
C ARG A 135 20.35 23.48 23.07
N LYS A 136 19.49 23.72 24.03
CA LYS A 136 19.67 23.23 25.41
C LYS A 136 19.07 21.83 25.52
N SER A 137 19.89 20.85 25.80
CA SER A 137 19.45 19.46 25.95
C SER A 137 18.50 19.25 27.13
N GLY A 138 17.61 18.28 27.02
CA GLY A 138 16.75 17.84 28.13
C GLY A 138 15.52 18.68 28.40
N ASN A 139 15.22 19.69 27.57
CA ASN A 139 14.06 20.58 27.75
C ASN A 139 12.80 20.13 26.93
N GLY A 140 12.88 19.01 26.19
CA GLY A 140 11.78 18.46 25.42
C GLY A 140 11.57 19.10 24.04
N PHE A 141 12.36 20.10 23.65
CA PHE A 141 12.26 20.77 22.35
C PHE A 141 13.17 20.10 21.31
N THR A 142 12.59 19.38 20.38
CA THR A 142 13.32 18.60 19.38
C THR A 142 12.89 18.90 17.94
N HIS A 143 11.81 19.65 17.77
CA HIS A 143 11.20 19.94 16.47
C HIS A 143 10.86 21.43 16.32
N ARG A 144 10.76 21.86 15.05
CA ARG A 144 10.21 23.17 14.66
C ARG A 144 8.85 22.94 14.04
N LEU A 145 7.90 23.80 14.34
CA LEU A 145 6.54 23.70 13.82
C LEU A 145 6.50 24.09 12.33
N PRO A 146 6.08 23.18 11.43
CA PRO A 146 5.82 23.53 10.04
C PRO A 146 4.61 24.44 9.91
N ARG A 147 4.46 25.09 8.76
CA ARG A 147 3.30 25.93 8.50
C ARG A 147 2.05 25.09 8.22
N ARG A 148 0.88 25.58 8.67
CA ARG A 148 -0.39 25.04 8.23
C ARG A 148 -0.59 25.36 6.72
N PRO A 149 -1.14 24.45 5.88
CA PRO A 149 -1.79 23.18 6.22
C PRO A 149 -0.88 21.95 6.01
N GLU A 150 0.43 22.08 6.16
CA GLU A 150 1.35 20.96 5.97
C GLU A 150 0.96 19.74 6.82
N GLN A 151 1.08 18.53 6.27
CA GLN A 151 0.76 17.30 7.00
C GLN A 151 1.54 17.19 8.31
N GLN A 152 2.81 17.57 8.30
CA GLN A 152 3.66 17.55 9.50
C GLN A 152 3.18 18.51 10.60
N TYR A 153 2.53 19.65 10.25
CA TYR A 153 1.91 20.53 11.25
C TYR A 153 0.94 19.76 12.13
N TYR A 154 -0.02 19.06 11.51
CA TYR A 154 -1.00 18.24 12.23
C TYR A 154 -0.37 17.02 12.92
N GLU A 155 0.74 16.51 12.39
CA GLU A 155 1.43 15.41 13.04
C GLU A 155 2.09 15.86 14.35
N LEU A 156 2.84 16.94 14.31
CA LEU A 156 3.69 17.36 15.43
C LEU A 156 2.88 17.83 16.64
N ILE A 157 1.78 18.57 16.43
CA ILE A 157 0.97 19.16 17.52
C ILE A 157 0.28 18.15 18.44
N GLY A 158 0.21 16.88 18.05
CA GLY A 158 -0.32 15.79 18.86
C GLY A 158 0.66 14.64 19.09
N LYS A 159 1.93 14.85 18.75
CA LYS A 159 2.98 13.85 18.94
C LYS A 159 4.00 14.28 20.00
N TYR A 160 4.31 15.57 20.01
CA TYR A 160 5.35 16.10 20.88
C TYR A 160 4.79 17.03 21.93
N PRO A 161 5.05 16.76 23.24
CA PRO A 161 4.59 17.57 24.35
C PRO A 161 4.98 19.06 24.27
N GLN A 162 6.05 19.40 23.54
CA GLN A 162 6.46 20.80 23.32
C GLN A 162 5.35 21.67 22.72
N TYR A 163 4.35 21.07 22.02
CA TYR A 163 3.22 21.78 21.45
C TYR A 163 1.97 21.79 22.34
N ALA A 164 2.07 21.25 23.56
CA ALA A 164 0.93 21.13 24.46
C ALA A 164 0.33 22.49 24.85
N GLY A 165 1.13 23.56 24.94
CA GLY A 165 0.69 24.90 25.25
C GLY A 165 -0.20 25.59 24.20
N GLY A 166 -0.30 24.99 22.97
CA GLY A 166 -1.19 25.48 21.92
C GLY A 166 -2.63 25.01 22.04
N TRP A 167 -2.92 23.98 22.84
CA TRP A 167 -4.28 23.47 23.06
C TRP A 167 -5.08 24.41 23.96
N ASP A 168 -6.39 24.55 23.75
CA ASP A 168 -7.24 25.49 24.48
C ASP A 168 -7.41 25.12 25.95
N ASP A 169 -7.23 23.86 26.31
CA ASP A 169 -7.17 23.35 27.69
C ASP A 169 -5.73 23.24 28.23
N GLY A 170 -4.74 23.67 27.42
CA GLY A 170 -3.30 23.65 27.76
C GLY A 170 -2.77 24.91 28.43
N THR A 171 -3.63 25.82 28.93
CA THR A 171 -3.26 27.11 29.50
C THR A 171 -2.35 27.02 30.72
N ASN A 172 -2.43 25.93 31.48
CA ASN A 172 -1.63 25.66 32.68
C ASN A 172 -0.39 24.80 32.44
N ILE A 173 -0.11 24.42 31.19
CA ILE A 173 1.08 23.63 30.84
C ILE A 173 2.33 24.47 31.08
N THR A 174 3.28 23.91 31.82
CA THR A 174 4.56 24.51 32.18
C THR A 174 5.73 23.80 31.48
N PRO A 175 6.95 24.34 31.49
CA PRO A 175 8.14 23.65 31.00
C PRO A 175 8.39 22.28 31.64
N SER A 176 8.06 22.10 32.92
CA SER A 176 8.18 20.80 33.61
C SER A 176 7.16 19.78 33.11
N ASP A 177 5.96 20.22 32.71
CA ASP A 177 4.96 19.34 32.12
C ASP A 177 5.40 18.85 30.74
N VAL A 178 6.03 19.71 29.94
CA VAL A 178 6.59 19.33 28.63
C VAL A 178 7.66 18.25 28.79
N THR A 179 8.60 18.42 29.72
CA THR A 179 9.66 17.44 29.99
C THR A 179 9.14 16.13 30.57
N SER A 180 8.11 16.17 31.42
CA SER A 180 7.48 14.98 32.01
C SER A 180 6.44 14.33 31.13
N SER A 181 6.17 14.90 29.94
CA SER A 181 5.08 14.49 29.03
C SER A 181 3.68 14.55 29.68
N ASN A 182 3.50 15.45 30.65
CA ASN A 182 2.20 15.73 31.23
C ASN A 182 1.43 16.68 30.31
N VAL A 183 0.54 16.12 29.50
CA VAL A 183 -0.22 16.86 28.47
C VAL A 183 -1.69 16.96 28.82
N SER A 184 -2.36 17.92 28.20
CA SER A 184 -3.79 18.16 28.41
C SER A 184 -4.69 17.00 27.92
N PRO A 185 -5.94 16.89 28.40
CA PRO A 185 -6.90 15.93 27.88
C PRO A 185 -7.11 16.03 26.36
N ARG A 186 -7.23 17.23 25.80
CA ARG A 186 -7.40 17.42 24.35
C ARG A 186 -6.20 16.98 23.53
N PHE A 187 -4.99 17.20 24.02
CA PHE A 187 -3.79 16.65 23.39
C PHE A 187 -3.87 15.12 23.29
N ARG A 188 -4.28 14.44 24.38
CA ARG A 188 -4.39 12.96 24.40
C ARG A 188 -5.50 12.46 23.48
N GLU A 189 -6.66 13.14 23.48
CA GLU A 189 -7.78 12.82 22.60
C GLU A 189 -7.36 12.94 21.13
N TYR A 190 -6.74 14.07 20.78
CA TYR A 190 -6.22 14.29 19.43
C TYR A 190 -5.17 13.23 19.01
N ALA A 191 -4.24 12.91 19.90
CA ALA A 191 -3.25 11.87 19.67
C ALA A 191 -3.91 10.49 19.40
N ALA A 192 -4.97 10.17 20.14
CA ALA A 192 -5.76 8.96 19.94
C ALA A 192 -6.49 8.97 18.58
N MET A 193 -7.07 10.10 18.17
CA MET A 193 -7.71 10.25 16.87
C MET A 193 -6.73 10.03 15.72
N ARG A 194 -5.50 10.57 15.82
CA ARG A 194 -4.42 10.34 14.87
C ARG A 194 -3.97 8.88 14.86
N GLY A 195 -3.82 8.29 16.05
CA GLY A 195 -3.52 6.86 16.19
C GLY A 195 -4.51 6.00 15.40
N LYS A 196 -5.80 6.27 15.55
CA LYS A 196 -6.86 5.57 14.82
C LYS A 196 -6.77 5.71 13.29
N ALA A 197 -6.41 6.91 12.79
CA ALA A 197 -6.17 7.10 11.35
C ALA A 197 -4.98 6.25 10.85
N ASN A 198 -3.88 6.26 11.61
CA ASN A 198 -2.70 5.44 11.30
C ASN A 198 -3.02 3.94 11.31
N ASP A 199 -3.86 3.46 12.24
CA ASP A 199 -4.28 2.06 12.29
C ASP A 199 -5.01 1.65 11.00
N TYR A 200 -5.90 2.49 10.49
CA TYR A 200 -6.56 2.25 9.20
C TYR A 200 -5.56 2.21 8.04
N TYR A 201 -4.65 3.17 7.95
CA TYR A 201 -3.62 3.16 6.90
C TYR A 201 -2.65 1.98 7.02
N ASN A 202 -2.33 1.53 8.23
CA ASN A 202 -1.50 0.33 8.44
C ASN A 202 -2.19 -0.93 7.90
N VAL A 203 -3.51 -1.08 8.12
CA VAL A 203 -4.27 -2.17 7.53
C VAL A 203 -4.25 -2.06 6.00
N ALA A 204 -4.53 -0.88 5.43
CA ALA A 204 -4.48 -0.67 3.99
C ALA A 204 -3.09 -1.01 3.40
N SER A 205 -2.01 -0.51 4.00
CA SER A 205 -0.64 -0.81 3.58
C SER A 205 -0.31 -2.30 3.64
N THR A 206 -0.79 -3.00 4.67
CA THR A 206 -0.64 -4.45 4.79
C THR A 206 -1.36 -5.17 3.66
N MET A 207 -2.59 -4.77 3.34
CA MET A 207 -3.33 -5.36 2.21
C MET A 207 -2.63 -5.11 0.88
N ALA A 208 -2.09 -3.91 0.64
CA ALA A 208 -1.30 -3.62 -0.55
C ALA A 208 -0.09 -4.56 -0.69
N SER A 209 0.59 -4.87 0.41
CA SER A 209 1.70 -5.81 0.41
C SER A 209 1.25 -7.25 0.10
N ILE A 210 0.10 -7.67 0.63
CA ILE A 210 -0.48 -8.99 0.36
C ILE A 210 -0.98 -9.09 -1.09
N ILE A 211 -1.52 -8.02 -1.68
CA ILE A 211 -1.88 -7.94 -3.10
C ILE A 211 -0.67 -8.28 -3.98
N VAL A 212 0.47 -7.63 -3.75
CA VAL A 212 1.70 -7.93 -4.50
C VAL A 212 2.11 -9.40 -4.35
N LEU A 213 2.01 -9.95 -3.14
CA LEU A 213 2.31 -11.35 -2.88
C LEU A 213 1.33 -12.29 -3.62
N ASN A 214 0.03 -11.95 -3.68
CA ASN A 214 -0.98 -12.72 -4.42
C ASN A 214 -0.65 -12.80 -5.91
N HIS A 215 -0.24 -11.67 -6.54
CA HIS A 215 0.23 -11.65 -7.92
C HIS A 215 1.44 -12.56 -8.16
N MET A 216 2.42 -12.51 -7.26
CA MET A 216 3.62 -13.35 -7.36
C MET A 216 3.29 -14.84 -7.23
N LEU A 217 2.48 -15.21 -6.25
CA LEU A 217 2.08 -16.60 -6.01
C LEU A 217 1.25 -17.15 -7.16
N SER A 218 0.29 -16.37 -7.68
CA SER A 218 -0.52 -16.74 -8.84
C SER A 218 0.35 -16.92 -10.08
N ALA A 219 1.32 -16.03 -10.34
CA ALA A 219 2.21 -16.18 -11.48
C ALA A 219 3.03 -17.48 -11.43
N LEU A 220 3.55 -17.84 -10.25
CA LEU A 220 4.28 -19.09 -10.05
C LEU A 220 3.37 -20.32 -10.21
N ASP A 221 2.17 -20.29 -9.61
CA ASP A 221 1.19 -21.36 -9.72
C ASP A 221 0.71 -21.55 -11.18
N ALA A 222 0.48 -20.46 -11.89
CA ALA A 222 0.09 -20.50 -13.31
C ALA A 222 1.16 -21.14 -14.20
N ALA A 223 2.43 -20.78 -13.99
CA ALA A 223 3.55 -21.41 -14.71
C ALA A 223 3.61 -22.92 -14.44
N TRP A 224 3.44 -23.31 -13.17
CA TRP A 224 3.38 -24.71 -12.78
C TRP A 224 2.17 -25.43 -13.35
N SER A 225 0.99 -24.79 -13.33
CA SER A 225 -0.25 -25.31 -13.93
C SER A 225 -0.10 -25.57 -15.44
N ALA A 226 0.59 -24.67 -16.16
CA ALA A 226 0.90 -24.86 -17.58
C ALA A 226 1.81 -26.09 -17.80
N SER A 227 2.81 -26.27 -16.95
CA SER A 227 3.69 -27.45 -17.02
C SER A 227 2.91 -28.74 -16.75
N GLN A 228 2.01 -28.75 -15.77
CA GLN A 228 1.14 -29.89 -15.49
C GLN A 228 0.14 -30.16 -16.64
N TYR A 229 -0.44 -29.11 -17.23
CA TYR A 229 -1.31 -29.24 -18.39
C TYR A 229 -0.59 -29.92 -19.54
N ASN A 230 0.61 -29.48 -19.86
CA ASN A 230 1.44 -30.04 -20.93
C ASN A 230 1.87 -31.48 -20.68
N SER A 231 2.06 -31.87 -19.42
CA SER A 231 2.45 -33.23 -19.06
C SER A 231 1.33 -34.26 -19.28
N LYS A 232 0.06 -33.82 -19.34
CA LYS A 232 -1.08 -34.68 -19.67
C LYS A 232 -1.14 -35.01 -21.17
N PHE A 233 -0.46 -34.25 -22.02
CA PHE A 233 -0.38 -34.45 -23.44
C PHE A 233 1.02 -34.88 -23.85
N SER A 234 1.14 -36.05 -24.50
CA SER A 234 2.39 -36.44 -25.15
C SER A 234 2.18 -36.52 -26.64
N PHE A 235 3.09 -35.89 -27.39
CA PHE A 235 3.12 -35.95 -28.85
C PHE A 235 4.33 -36.76 -29.29
N GLU A 236 4.07 -37.86 -30.00
CA GLU A 236 5.12 -38.67 -30.59
C GLU A 236 4.96 -38.67 -32.10
N SER A 237 6.00 -38.28 -32.83
CA SER A 237 6.02 -38.42 -34.28
C SER A 237 7.13 -39.39 -34.68
N HIS A 238 6.82 -40.35 -35.53
CA HIS A 238 7.78 -41.30 -36.03
C HIS A 238 7.42 -41.73 -37.46
N LEU A 239 8.45 -42.14 -38.20
CA LEU A 239 8.26 -42.73 -39.53
C LEU A 239 8.02 -44.22 -39.36
N ARG A 240 6.84 -44.70 -39.71
CA ARG A 240 6.49 -46.11 -39.63
C ARG A 240 6.77 -46.77 -41.00
N PRO A 241 7.64 -47.77 -41.05
CA PRO A 241 7.81 -48.54 -42.28
C PRO A 241 6.61 -49.42 -42.52
N VAL A 242 5.97 -49.27 -43.68
CA VAL A 242 4.85 -50.07 -44.14
C VAL A 242 5.28 -50.83 -45.39
N LEU A 243 5.20 -52.16 -45.35
CA LEU A 243 5.52 -53.00 -46.49
C LEU A 243 4.35 -52.98 -47.51
N ARG A 244 4.62 -52.46 -48.68
CA ARG A 244 3.67 -52.47 -49.80
C ARG A 244 4.04 -53.59 -50.79
N SER A 245 3.06 -54.24 -51.36
CA SER A 245 3.29 -55.31 -52.37
C SER A 245 3.74 -54.73 -53.70
N PRO A 246 4.74 -55.30 -54.40
CA PRO A 246 5.59 -56.46 -54.07
C PRO A 246 7.00 -56.10 -53.56
N GLY A 247 7.13 -55.89 -52.22
CA GLY A 247 8.44 -55.72 -51.60
C GLY A 247 8.96 -54.28 -51.47
N PHE A 248 8.13 -53.28 -51.75
CA PHE A 248 8.45 -51.86 -51.50
C PHE A 248 8.15 -51.44 -50.07
N VAL A 249 9.09 -50.82 -49.39
CA VAL A 249 8.92 -50.24 -48.04
C VAL A 249 8.64 -48.75 -48.15
N GLU A 250 7.45 -48.35 -47.77
CA GLU A 250 7.07 -46.95 -47.67
C GLU A 250 7.19 -46.47 -46.23
N PHE A 251 7.87 -45.34 -46.01
CA PHE A 251 7.95 -44.71 -44.71
C PHE A 251 6.77 -43.72 -44.56
N VAL A 252 5.78 -44.11 -43.73
CA VAL A 252 4.60 -43.31 -43.47
C VAL A 252 4.83 -42.46 -42.21
N PRO A 253 4.77 -41.12 -42.32
CA PRO A 253 4.83 -40.26 -41.12
C PRO A 253 3.59 -40.51 -40.27
N THR A 254 3.82 -40.87 -39.01
CA THR A 254 2.77 -41.17 -38.03
C THR A 254 2.91 -40.23 -36.85
N ALA A 255 1.83 -39.56 -36.49
CA ALA A 255 1.75 -38.74 -35.28
C ALA A 255 0.77 -39.39 -34.29
N VAL A 256 1.21 -39.55 -33.04
CA VAL A 256 0.38 -40.10 -31.95
C VAL A 256 0.28 -39.05 -30.84
N VAL A 257 -0.94 -38.68 -30.51
CA VAL A 257 -1.25 -37.83 -29.35
C VAL A 257 -1.81 -38.72 -28.24
N ARG A 258 -1.17 -38.72 -27.08
CA ARG A 258 -1.69 -39.41 -25.90
C ARG A 258 -2.15 -38.38 -24.90
N TYR A 259 -3.36 -38.57 -24.37
CA TYR A 259 -3.91 -37.82 -23.26
C TYR A 259 -4.08 -38.76 -22.06
N THR A 260 -3.47 -38.40 -20.92
CA THR A 260 -3.59 -39.17 -19.69
C THR A 260 -4.74 -38.59 -18.87
N LEU A 261 -5.81 -39.37 -18.71
CA LEU A 261 -6.91 -39.07 -17.76
C LEU A 261 -6.46 -39.54 -16.35
N ASN A 262 -6.49 -38.64 -15.39
CA ASN A 262 -6.31 -38.96 -13.97
C ASN A 262 -7.68 -39.04 -13.31
#